data_9b091a4aa22cf1efb03c05ed1347fda4
#
_entry.id   9b091a4aa22cf1efb03c05ed1347fda4
#
_cell.length_a   1.000
_cell.length_b   1.000
_cell.length_c   1.000
_cell.angle_alpha   90.00
_cell.angle_beta   90.00
_cell.angle_gamma   90.00
#
_symmetry.space_group_name_H-M   'P 1'
#
loop_
_entity.id
_entity.type
_entity.pdbx_description
1 polymer ?
#
loop_
_entity_poly.entity_id
_entity_poly.type
_entity_poly.pdbx_seq_one_letter_code
_entity_poly.pdbx_strand_id
1 'polypeptide(L)'
;MFNNKIDKNIRDLLNLISSSRFNTYLVGGCVRDIILGYTPKDLDVLVEDDIDEFSIFLSRSLNSKIIKFQNHGFETFRIINTKTKLNIDITKYSNGNDGFLNDLSMRDFTINSMAISLNDGKFDFNDIVDPFHGLEDLNNNLIRYVSKDSVLFDPLRLLRSVRLSSKLNFNIEENTKKYFMINSEKINIVSNERIRDEIIDIFALNNSSKALILMEELNILNQIFPEIQLTNGINQGGLHDKDVYMHSLATLYFI
;
A
#
# COMPACT_ATOMS: atom_id res chain seq x y z
N MET A 1 -17.07 13.11 11.68
CA MET A 1 -16.17 12.81 12.81
C MET A 1 -14.69 12.81 12.40
N PHE A 2 -14.34 12.43 11.18
CA PHE A 2 -12.95 12.33 10.68
C PHE A 2 -12.28 13.68 10.39
N ASN A 3 -13.04 14.70 9.97
CA ASN A 3 -12.53 16.00 9.56
C ASN A 3 -11.69 16.77 10.62
N ASN A 4 -11.87 16.50 11.91
CA ASN A 4 -11.16 17.21 12.98
C ASN A 4 -9.77 16.65 13.30
N LYS A 5 -9.38 15.52 12.74
CA LYS A 5 -8.11 14.83 13.02
C LYS A 5 -7.05 14.99 11.91
N ILE A 6 -7.40 15.63 10.80
CA ILE A 6 -6.51 15.76 9.64
C ILE A 6 -5.51 16.88 9.88
N ASP A 7 -4.23 16.61 9.59
CA ASP A 7 -3.18 17.62 9.59
C ASP A 7 -3.56 18.84 8.75
N LYS A 8 -3.24 20.03 9.24
CA LYS A 8 -3.61 21.30 8.60
C LYS A 8 -3.07 21.40 7.17
N ASN A 9 -1.82 20.99 6.95
CA ASN A 9 -1.19 21.11 5.63
C ASN A 9 -1.90 20.20 4.61
N ILE A 10 -2.30 18.99 5.04
CA ILE A 10 -3.08 18.08 4.21
C ILE A 10 -4.45 18.68 3.90
N ARG A 11 -5.12 19.23 4.89
CA ARG A 11 -6.43 19.88 4.69
C ARG A 11 -6.35 21.05 3.72
N ASP A 12 -5.35 21.94 3.90
CA ASP A 12 -5.15 23.09 3.02
C ASP A 12 -4.87 22.63 1.56
N LEU A 13 -4.11 21.54 1.40
CA LEU A 13 -3.84 20.95 0.09
C LEU A 13 -5.10 20.34 -0.54
N LEU A 14 -5.88 19.58 0.22
CA LEU A 14 -7.13 19.01 -0.28
C LEU A 14 -8.15 20.10 -0.63
N ASN A 15 -8.21 21.21 0.11
CA ASN A 15 -9.02 22.38 -0.24
C ASN A 15 -8.54 23.02 -1.55
N LEU A 16 -7.22 23.16 -1.76
CA LEU A 16 -6.68 23.67 -3.00
C LEU A 16 -7.07 22.79 -4.20
N ILE A 17 -6.92 21.48 -4.06
CA ILE A 17 -7.29 20.52 -5.12
C ILE A 17 -8.79 20.58 -5.41
N SER A 18 -9.63 20.50 -4.37
CA SER A 18 -11.09 20.47 -4.51
C SER A 18 -11.67 21.77 -5.07
N SER A 19 -10.97 22.90 -4.87
CA SER A 19 -11.36 24.20 -5.43
C SER A 19 -10.91 24.39 -6.88
N SER A 20 -10.19 23.42 -7.44
CA SER A 20 -9.79 23.43 -8.84
C SER A 20 -10.96 23.02 -9.74
N ARG A 21 -10.79 23.23 -11.06
CA ARG A 21 -11.80 22.84 -12.06
C ARG A 21 -11.73 21.37 -12.46
N PHE A 22 -10.75 20.62 -11.91
CA PHE A 22 -10.46 19.25 -12.33
C PHE A 22 -11.24 18.23 -11.50
N ASN A 23 -11.76 17.20 -12.15
CA ASN A 23 -12.38 16.07 -11.47
C ASN A 23 -11.30 15.17 -10.89
N THR A 24 -11.20 15.13 -9.57
CA THR A 24 -10.13 14.43 -8.87
C THR A 24 -10.65 13.60 -7.71
N TYR A 25 -9.89 12.55 -7.39
CA TYR A 25 -10.15 11.68 -6.25
C TYR A 25 -8.88 11.44 -5.46
N LEU A 26 -8.96 11.56 -4.15
CA LEU A 26 -7.94 11.04 -3.25
C LEU A 26 -8.16 9.53 -3.11
N VAL A 27 -7.12 8.71 -3.27
CA VAL A 27 -7.25 7.25 -3.31
C VAL A 27 -6.12 6.54 -2.55
N GLY A 28 -6.29 5.25 -2.33
CA GLY A 28 -5.19 4.42 -1.88
C GLY A 28 -4.89 4.46 -0.39
N GLY A 29 -3.65 4.18 -0.06
CA GLY A 29 -3.19 4.08 1.33
C GLY A 29 -3.33 5.36 2.13
N CYS A 30 -3.32 6.54 1.49
CA CYS A 30 -3.52 7.81 2.18
C CYS A 30 -4.96 7.97 2.70
N VAL A 31 -5.97 7.47 1.99
CA VAL A 31 -7.37 7.45 2.47
C VAL A 31 -7.47 6.59 3.73
N ARG A 32 -6.93 5.36 3.68
CA ARG A 32 -6.86 4.46 4.84
C ARG A 32 -6.16 5.12 6.03
N ASP A 33 -4.99 5.69 5.81
CA ASP A 33 -4.18 6.27 6.88
C ASP A 33 -4.91 7.44 7.55
N ILE A 34 -5.58 8.29 6.77
CA ILE A 34 -6.42 9.38 7.31
C ILE A 34 -7.59 8.84 8.14
N ILE A 35 -8.28 7.80 7.67
CA ILE A 35 -9.39 7.17 8.41
C ILE A 35 -8.90 6.62 9.75
N LEU A 36 -7.71 6.00 9.77
CA LEU A 36 -7.06 5.51 11.00
C LEU A 36 -6.50 6.62 11.90
N GLY A 37 -6.52 7.88 11.45
CA GLY A 37 -5.97 9.02 12.18
C GLY A 37 -4.46 9.18 12.08
N TYR A 38 -3.84 8.53 11.08
CA TYR A 38 -2.42 8.70 10.76
C TYR A 38 -2.24 9.83 9.74
N THR A 39 -1.09 10.49 9.80
CA THR A 39 -0.68 11.45 8.78
C THR A 39 0.02 10.70 7.64
N PRO A 40 -0.55 10.65 6.41
CA PRO A 40 0.10 10.02 5.28
C PRO A 40 1.36 10.78 4.88
N LYS A 41 2.36 10.06 4.36
CA LYS A 41 3.60 10.63 3.82
C LYS A 41 3.44 11.07 2.37
N ASP A 42 2.62 10.35 1.62
CA ASP A 42 2.34 10.57 0.22
C ASP A 42 0.82 10.63 0.01
N LEU A 43 0.35 11.44 -0.93
CA LEU A 43 -1.04 11.49 -1.35
C LEU A 43 -1.15 10.98 -2.78
N ASP A 44 -2.01 10.00 -3.00
CA ASP A 44 -2.33 9.48 -4.33
C ASP A 44 -3.60 10.18 -4.84
N VAL A 45 -3.48 10.90 -5.95
CA VAL A 45 -4.58 11.63 -6.59
C VAL A 45 -4.84 11.05 -7.97
N LEU A 46 -6.05 10.59 -8.19
CA LEU A 46 -6.54 10.26 -9.53
C LEU A 46 -7.17 11.50 -10.16
N VAL A 47 -6.92 11.69 -11.45
CA VAL A 47 -7.52 12.77 -12.24
C VAL A 47 -8.20 12.19 -13.48
N GLU A 48 -9.40 12.66 -13.78
CA GLU A 48 -10.16 12.30 -14.99
C GLU A 48 -9.68 13.10 -16.21
N ASP A 49 -9.38 14.35 -15.97
CA ASP A 49 -9.06 15.35 -16.98
C ASP A 49 -7.63 15.22 -17.52
N ASP A 50 -7.11 16.31 -18.08
CA ASP A 50 -5.75 16.40 -18.57
C ASP A 50 -4.75 16.39 -17.41
N ILE A 51 -3.99 15.29 -17.28
CA ILE A 51 -3.03 15.08 -16.21
C ILE A 51 -1.87 16.08 -16.27
N ASP A 52 -1.42 16.47 -17.45
CA ASP A 52 -0.35 17.45 -17.63
C ASP A 52 -0.82 18.83 -17.13
N GLU A 53 -2.02 19.24 -17.53
CA GLU A 53 -2.59 20.52 -17.12
C GLU A 53 -2.83 20.58 -15.60
N PHE A 54 -3.41 19.54 -15.03
CA PHE A 54 -3.61 19.45 -13.57
C PHE A 54 -2.29 19.47 -12.81
N SER A 55 -1.29 18.71 -13.26
CA SER A 55 0.03 18.66 -12.61
C SER A 55 0.74 20.00 -12.65
N ILE A 56 0.67 20.72 -13.79
CA ILE A 56 1.23 22.09 -13.92
C ILE A 56 0.49 23.06 -12.99
N PHE A 57 -0.84 23.01 -12.95
CA PHE A 57 -1.65 23.84 -12.04
C PHE A 57 -1.19 23.63 -10.58
N LEU A 58 -1.13 22.39 -10.13
CA LEU A 58 -0.81 22.07 -8.75
C LEU A 58 0.63 22.44 -8.39
N SER A 59 1.57 22.15 -9.29
CA SER A 59 2.99 22.53 -9.12
C SER A 59 3.18 24.05 -8.96
N ARG A 60 2.52 24.84 -9.81
CA ARG A 60 2.58 26.30 -9.72
C ARG A 60 1.96 26.83 -8.42
N SER A 61 0.79 26.29 -8.05
CA SER A 61 0.08 26.69 -6.82
C SER A 61 0.89 26.39 -5.56
N LEU A 62 1.64 25.29 -5.55
CA LEU A 62 2.47 24.87 -4.43
C LEU A 62 3.93 25.36 -4.52
N ASN A 63 4.31 26.06 -5.60
CA ASN A 63 5.69 26.41 -5.91
C ASN A 63 6.64 25.21 -5.73
N SER A 64 6.29 24.08 -6.34
CA SER A 64 6.94 22.80 -6.17
C SER A 64 7.42 22.22 -7.50
N LYS A 65 8.38 21.27 -7.47
CA LYS A 65 8.89 20.62 -8.67
C LYS A 65 7.99 19.46 -9.09
N ILE A 66 7.88 19.23 -10.41
CA ILE A 66 7.24 18.07 -11.00
C ILE A 66 8.32 17.10 -11.47
N ILE A 67 8.11 15.81 -11.20
CA ILE A 67 8.86 14.71 -11.80
C ILE A 67 7.86 13.82 -12.53
N LYS A 68 8.10 13.56 -13.80
CA LYS A 68 7.29 12.66 -14.63
C LYS A 68 7.99 11.31 -14.73
N PHE A 69 7.30 10.23 -14.48
CA PHE A 69 7.81 8.87 -14.60
C PHE A 69 6.68 7.89 -14.97
N GLN A 70 7.05 6.67 -15.33
CA GLN A 70 6.08 5.60 -15.54
C GLN A 70 6.06 4.66 -14.34
N ASN A 71 4.86 4.36 -13.86
CA ASN A 71 4.63 3.42 -12.78
C ASN A 71 3.62 2.36 -13.25
N HIS A 72 4.03 1.08 -13.29
CA HIS A 72 3.19 -0.03 -13.76
C HIS A 72 2.53 0.20 -15.14
N GLY A 73 3.24 0.90 -16.04
CA GLY A 73 2.71 1.24 -17.37
C GLY A 73 1.82 2.46 -17.43
N PHE A 74 1.50 3.07 -16.28
CA PHE A 74 0.75 4.32 -16.20
C PHE A 74 1.69 5.52 -16.05
N GLU A 75 1.34 6.60 -16.75
CA GLU A 75 2.03 7.87 -16.59
C GLU A 75 1.68 8.47 -15.22
N THR A 76 2.71 8.78 -14.44
CA THR A 76 2.56 9.34 -13.09
C THR A 76 3.38 10.61 -12.98
N PHE A 77 2.79 11.65 -12.39
CA PHE A 77 3.47 12.88 -12.04
C PHE A 77 3.60 12.97 -10.53
N ARG A 78 4.83 13.11 -10.06
CA ARG A 78 5.12 13.36 -8.64
C ARG A 78 5.42 14.81 -8.40
N ILE A 79 4.67 15.44 -7.52
CA ILE A 79 4.95 16.77 -7.00
C ILE A 79 5.62 16.64 -5.65
N ILE A 80 6.83 17.17 -5.51
CA ILE A 80 7.60 17.16 -4.28
C ILE A 80 7.42 18.51 -3.58
N ASN A 81 6.61 18.54 -2.53
CA ASN A 81 6.42 19.73 -1.74
C ASN A 81 7.47 19.79 -0.62
N THR A 82 8.53 20.55 -0.84
CA THR A 82 9.65 20.68 0.10
C THR A 82 9.28 21.39 1.41
N LYS A 83 8.21 22.19 1.42
CA LYS A 83 7.75 22.90 2.61
C LYS A 83 7.04 21.98 3.59
N THR A 84 6.14 21.14 3.10
CA THR A 84 5.36 20.21 3.92
C THR A 84 6.01 18.82 4.01
N LYS A 85 7.03 18.54 3.18
CA LYS A 85 7.65 17.21 3.00
C LYS A 85 6.65 16.15 2.54
N LEU A 86 5.56 16.58 1.91
CA LEU A 86 4.50 15.72 1.40
C LEU A 86 4.70 15.55 -0.10
N ASN A 87 4.71 14.33 -0.59
CA ASN A 87 4.69 14.04 -2.02
C ASN A 87 3.24 13.85 -2.49
N ILE A 88 2.96 14.24 -3.72
CA ILE A 88 1.66 14.05 -4.34
C ILE A 88 1.89 13.30 -5.64
N ASP A 89 1.39 12.07 -5.72
CA ASP A 89 1.42 11.26 -6.91
C ASP A 89 0.10 11.42 -7.65
N ILE A 90 0.19 11.86 -8.89
CA ILE A 90 -0.96 12.13 -9.75
C ILE A 90 -0.94 11.09 -10.86
N THR A 91 -2.03 10.38 -11.02
CA THR A 91 -2.21 9.37 -12.07
C THR A 91 -3.56 9.60 -12.75
N LYS A 92 -3.58 9.45 -14.07
CA LYS A 92 -4.83 9.50 -14.82
C LYS A 92 -5.51 8.13 -14.76
N TYR A 93 -6.81 8.09 -14.47
CA TYR A 93 -7.58 6.88 -14.69
C TYR A 93 -8.18 6.85 -16.12
N SER A 94 -8.46 5.64 -16.62
CA SER A 94 -8.97 5.49 -17.98
C SER A 94 -10.37 6.12 -18.12
N ASN A 95 -10.60 6.84 -19.21
CA ASN A 95 -11.89 7.45 -19.50
C ASN A 95 -12.98 6.37 -19.68
N GLY A 96 -14.18 6.67 -19.18
CA GLY A 96 -15.38 5.82 -19.30
C GLY A 96 -16.04 5.57 -17.96
N ASN A 97 -17.31 5.20 -17.98
CA ASN A 97 -18.13 5.02 -16.77
C ASN A 97 -17.54 4.02 -15.76
N ASP A 98 -16.70 3.09 -16.23
CA ASP A 98 -16.07 2.06 -15.39
C ASP A 98 -14.57 2.30 -15.13
N GLY A 99 -13.97 3.34 -15.74
CA GLY A 99 -12.50 3.56 -15.64
C GLY A 99 -12.02 3.77 -14.22
N PHE A 100 -12.74 4.56 -13.45
CA PHE A 100 -12.46 4.80 -12.04
C PHE A 100 -12.64 3.53 -11.18
N LEU A 101 -13.76 2.80 -11.36
CA LEU A 101 -13.99 1.54 -10.64
C LEU A 101 -12.98 0.47 -11.03
N ASN A 102 -12.56 0.45 -12.29
CA ASN A 102 -11.51 -0.44 -12.76
C ASN A 102 -10.16 -0.13 -12.07
N ASP A 103 -9.77 1.15 -11.93
CA ASP A 103 -8.57 1.53 -11.16
C ASP A 103 -8.64 0.98 -9.73
N LEU A 104 -9.76 1.21 -9.04
CA LEU A 104 -9.94 0.70 -7.69
C LEU A 104 -9.89 -0.84 -7.63
N SER A 105 -10.45 -1.54 -8.64
CA SER A 105 -10.47 -3.01 -8.70
C SER A 105 -9.10 -3.63 -8.89
N MET A 106 -8.17 -2.88 -9.50
CA MET A 106 -6.80 -3.32 -9.78
C MET A 106 -5.83 -2.97 -8.64
N ARG A 107 -6.30 -2.36 -7.55
CA ARG A 107 -5.47 -2.10 -6.36
C ARG A 107 -5.18 -3.38 -5.60
N ASP A 108 -4.23 -3.29 -4.65
CA ASP A 108 -3.75 -4.46 -3.90
C ASP A 108 -4.79 -5.01 -2.90
N PHE A 109 -5.26 -4.16 -1.97
CA PHE A 109 -6.13 -4.57 -0.86
C PHE A 109 -7.36 -3.68 -0.77
N THR A 110 -8.47 -4.23 -0.27
CA THR A 110 -9.74 -3.53 -0.09
C THR A 110 -9.56 -2.23 0.69
N ILE A 111 -8.78 -2.25 1.76
CA ILE A 111 -8.47 -1.08 2.59
C ILE A 111 -7.67 0.02 1.88
N ASN A 112 -7.08 -0.28 0.72
CA ASN A 112 -6.40 0.68 -0.15
C ASN A 112 -7.21 0.98 -1.43
N SER A 113 -8.41 0.40 -1.55
CA SER A 113 -9.29 0.52 -2.71
C SER A 113 -10.49 1.43 -2.44
N MET A 114 -10.30 2.39 -1.56
CA MET A 114 -11.27 3.42 -1.21
C MET A 114 -10.86 4.74 -1.85
N ALA A 115 -11.85 5.61 -2.10
CA ALA A 115 -11.63 6.92 -2.65
C ALA A 115 -12.50 7.99 -2.01
N ILE A 116 -12.05 9.25 -2.10
CA ILE A 116 -12.78 10.44 -1.67
C ILE A 116 -12.79 11.42 -2.82
N SER A 117 -13.98 11.88 -3.22
CA SER A 117 -14.12 12.92 -4.24
C SER A 117 -13.54 14.24 -3.73
N LEU A 118 -12.76 14.92 -4.58
CA LEU A 118 -12.17 16.23 -4.31
C LEU A 118 -12.68 17.24 -5.36
N ASN A 119 -14.00 17.43 -5.41
CA ASN A 119 -14.63 18.22 -6.45
C ASN A 119 -15.49 19.34 -5.84
N ASP A 120 -15.80 20.37 -6.63
CA ASP A 120 -16.74 21.46 -6.27
C ASP A 120 -16.38 22.23 -4.97
N GLY A 121 -15.09 22.36 -4.67
CA GLY A 121 -14.60 23.05 -3.48
C GLY A 121 -14.91 22.33 -2.16
N LYS A 122 -15.25 21.05 -2.22
CA LYS A 122 -15.63 20.24 -1.06
C LYS A 122 -14.95 18.89 -1.09
N PHE A 123 -14.64 18.38 0.07
CA PHE A 123 -14.34 16.98 0.31
C PHE A 123 -14.92 16.58 1.68
N ASP A 124 -15.47 15.39 1.77
CA ASP A 124 -16.00 14.86 3.02
C ASP A 124 -15.51 13.43 3.23
N PHE A 125 -14.83 13.22 4.35
CA PHE A 125 -14.39 11.87 4.76
C PHE A 125 -15.54 10.98 5.24
N ASN A 126 -16.77 11.48 5.26
CA ASN A 126 -17.95 10.66 5.46
C ASN A 126 -18.56 10.18 4.13
N ASP A 127 -18.14 10.75 3.00
CA ASP A 127 -18.58 10.38 1.65
C ASP A 127 -17.47 9.59 0.93
N ILE A 128 -17.22 8.38 1.43
CA ILE A 128 -16.17 7.50 0.89
C ILE A 128 -16.78 6.59 -0.16
N VAL A 129 -16.17 6.60 -1.36
CA VAL A 129 -16.45 5.61 -2.39
C VAL A 129 -15.72 4.32 -2.04
N ASP A 130 -16.47 3.29 -1.65
CA ASP A 130 -15.94 2.02 -1.16
C ASP A 130 -16.62 0.81 -1.83
N PRO A 131 -16.33 0.54 -3.10
CA PRO A 131 -17.00 -0.54 -3.85
C PRO A 131 -16.57 -1.94 -3.42
N PHE A 132 -15.48 -2.07 -2.66
CA PHE A 132 -14.88 -3.35 -2.26
C PHE A 132 -14.91 -3.61 -0.75
N HIS A 133 -15.73 -2.86 -0.01
CA HIS A 133 -15.93 -3.01 1.44
C HIS A 133 -14.65 -2.82 2.29
N GLY A 134 -13.78 -1.90 1.83
CA GLY A 134 -12.52 -1.57 2.54
C GLY A 134 -12.75 -1.00 3.94
N LEU A 135 -13.82 -0.22 4.15
CA LEU A 135 -14.19 0.29 5.48
C LEU A 135 -14.55 -0.83 6.45
N GLU A 136 -15.26 -1.86 5.98
CA GLU A 136 -15.60 -3.03 6.79
C GLU A 136 -14.33 -3.80 7.18
N ASP A 137 -13.45 -4.09 6.22
CA ASP A 137 -12.18 -4.76 6.47
C ASP A 137 -11.27 -3.92 7.40
N LEU A 138 -11.29 -2.59 7.25
CA LEU A 138 -10.53 -1.69 8.12
C LEU A 138 -11.01 -1.74 9.58
N ASN A 139 -12.33 -1.76 9.80
CA ASN A 139 -12.94 -1.87 11.12
C ASN A 139 -12.68 -3.26 11.76
N ASN A 140 -12.59 -4.30 10.93
CA ASN A 140 -12.31 -5.67 11.37
C ASN A 140 -10.81 -5.98 11.46
N ASN A 141 -9.93 -5.01 11.19
CA ASN A 141 -8.47 -5.19 11.14
C ASN A 141 -8.02 -6.30 10.19
N LEU A 142 -8.59 -6.34 8.98
CA LEU A 142 -8.33 -7.34 7.96
C LEU A 142 -7.58 -6.78 6.74
N ILE A 143 -6.65 -7.58 6.23
CA ILE A 143 -6.03 -7.40 4.91
C ILE A 143 -6.66 -8.41 3.96
N ARG A 144 -7.42 -7.92 3.00
CA ARG A 144 -8.08 -8.72 1.96
C ARG A 144 -7.66 -8.21 0.59
N TYR A 145 -7.30 -9.10 -0.34
CA TYR A 145 -7.06 -8.70 -1.73
C TYR A 145 -8.37 -8.18 -2.37
N VAL A 146 -8.28 -7.24 -3.28
CA VAL A 146 -9.45 -6.73 -4.00
C VAL A 146 -9.98 -7.80 -4.97
N SER A 147 -9.10 -8.40 -5.76
CA SER A 147 -9.44 -9.45 -6.71
C SER A 147 -8.25 -10.41 -6.93
N LYS A 148 -8.53 -11.61 -7.44
CA LYS A 148 -7.48 -12.55 -7.85
C LYS A 148 -6.64 -11.98 -8.98
N ASP A 149 -7.27 -11.30 -9.92
CA ASP A 149 -6.60 -10.69 -11.07
C ASP A 149 -5.62 -9.61 -10.64
N SER A 150 -5.96 -8.83 -9.62
CA SER A 150 -5.07 -7.83 -9.07
C SER A 150 -3.78 -8.45 -8.51
N VAL A 151 -3.87 -9.61 -7.85
CA VAL A 151 -2.69 -10.33 -7.33
C VAL A 151 -1.86 -10.93 -8.46
N LEU A 152 -2.52 -11.49 -9.48
CA LEU A 152 -1.83 -12.05 -10.64
C LEU A 152 -1.14 -10.97 -11.48
N PHE A 153 -1.71 -9.78 -11.55
CA PHE A 153 -1.11 -8.63 -12.24
C PHE A 153 0.19 -8.17 -11.58
N ASP A 154 0.25 -8.16 -10.25
CA ASP A 154 1.45 -7.80 -9.50
C ASP A 154 1.67 -8.72 -8.28
N PRO A 155 2.41 -9.83 -8.43
CA PRO A 155 2.65 -10.76 -7.34
C PRO A 155 3.46 -10.22 -6.15
N LEU A 156 4.10 -9.03 -6.27
CA LEU A 156 4.72 -8.36 -5.13
C LEU A 156 3.71 -8.09 -4.00
N ARG A 157 2.41 -8.08 -4.33
CA ARG A 157 1.32 -7.93 -3.35
C ARG A 157 1.30 -9.00 -2.27
N LEU A 158 1.90 -10.17 -2.53
CA LEU A 158 2.13 -11.17 -1.49
C LEU A 158 3.00 -10.60 -0.35
N LEU A 159 4.16 -10.03 -0.68
CA LEU A 159 5.04 -9.38 0.31
C LEU A 159 4.41 -8.11 0.90
N ARG A 160 3.75 -7.31 0.08
CA ARG A 160 3.03 -6.12 0.55
C ARG A 160 1.96 -6.46 1.58
N SER A 161 1.30 -7.63 1.47
CA SER A 161 0.35 -8.10 2.49
C SER A 161 1.02 -8.34 3.84
N VAL A 162 2.20 -8.95 3.82
CA VAL A 162 3.01 -9.21 5.01
C VAL A 162 3.43 -7.88 5.66
N ARG A 163 3.98 -6.96 4.87
CA ARG A 163 4.38 -5.63 5.35
C ARG A 163 3.21 -4.87 5.95
N LEU A 164 2.09 -4.82 5.24
CA LEU A 164 0.92 -4.06 5.67
C LEU A 164 0.27 -4.68 6.92
N SER A 165 0.14 -6.01 6.98
CA SER A 165 -0.33 -6.74 8.16
C SER A 165 0.54 -6.45 9.38
N SER A 166 1.87 -6.48 9.22
CA SER A 166 2.79 -6.21 10.32
C SER A 166 2.79 -4.74 10.73
N LYS A 167 2.75 -3.80 9.77
CA LYS A 167 2.70 -2.35 10.01
C LYS A 167 1.45 -1.92 10.77
N LEU A 168 0.28 -2.42 10.35
CA LEU A 168 -1.01 -2.04 10.92
C LEU A 168 -1.45 -2.92 12.09
N ASN A 169 -0.74 -4.02 12.33
CA ASN A 169 -1.14 -5.08 13.24
C ASN A 169 -2.51 -5.70 12.89
N PHE A 170 -2.77 -5.87 11.59
CA PHE A 170 -3.97 -6.48 11.04
C PHE A 170 -3.72 -7.96 10.71
N ASN A 171 -4.79 -8.75 10.60
CA ASN A 171 -4.72 -10.13 10.14
C ASN A 171 -4.97 -10.20 8.63
N ILE A 172 -4.35 -11.17 7.97
CA ILE A 172 -4.71 -11.48 6.57
C ILE A 172 -5.98 -12.33 6.61
N GLU A 173 -7.00 -11.95 5.82
CA GLU A 173 -8.27 -12.66 5.71
C GLU A 173 -8.03 -14.09 5.18
N GLU A 174 -8.78 -15.07 5.71
CA GLU A 174 -8.52 -16.50 5.52
C GLU A 174 -8.49 -16.96 4.05
N ASN A 175 -9.43 -16.48 3.21
CA ASN A 175 -9.43 -16.86 1.79
C ASN A 175 -8.27 -16.17 1.04
N THR A 176 -7.92 -14.96 1.45
CA THR A 176 -6.75 -14.23 0.96
C THR A 176 -5.47 -14.99 1.32
N LYS A 177 -5.35 -15.43 2.58
CA LYS A 177 -4.23 -16.22 3.07
C LYS A 177 -4.06 -17.52 2.28
N LYS A 178 -5.14 -18.28 2.13
CA LYS A 178 -5.14 -19.53 1.34
C LYS A 178 -4.74 -19.29 -0.11
N TYR A 179 -5.27 -18.24 -0.72
CA TYR A 179 -4.93 -17.89 -2.10
C TYR A 179 -3.45 -17.53 -2.25
N PHE A 180 -2.89 -16.78 -1.30
CA PHE A 180 -1.48 -16.41 -1.30
C PHE A 180 -0.56 -17.62 -1.11
N MET A 181 -0.88 -18.51 -0.19
CA MET A 181 -0.12 -19.76 0.01
C MET A 181 -0.02 -20.59 -1.29
N ILE A 182 -1.14 -20.77 -1.99
CA ILE A 182 -1.20 -21.55 -3.24
C ILE A 182 -0.41 -20.87 -4.37
N ASN A 183 -0.33 -19.53 -4.36
CA ASN A 183 0.30 -18.75 -5.43
C ASN A 183 1.65 -18.13 -5.01
N SER A 184 2.24 -18.60 -3.90
CA SER A 184 3.50 -18.03 -3.36
C SER A 184 4.65 -18.06 -4.35
N GLU A 185 4.75 -19.09 -5.19
CA GLU A 185 5.76 -19.23 -6.25
C GLU A 185 5.76 -18.10 -7.28
N LYS A 186 4.61 -17.40 -7.45
CA LYS A 186 4.51 -16.27 -8.36
C LYS A 186 5.37 -15.08 -7.97
N ILE A 187 5.86 -15.03 -6.73
CA ILE A 187 6.81 -14.00 -6.31
C ILE A 187 8.10 -14.04 -7.15
N ASN A 188 8.47 -15.21 -7.67
CA ASN A 188 9.69 -15.42 -8.46
C ASN A 188 9.70 -14.73 -9.82
N ILE A 189 8.55 -14.24 -10.32
CA ILE A 189 8.50 -13.43 -11.55
C ILE A 189 8.68 -11.93 -11.29
N VAL A 190 8.69 -11.52 -10.03
CA VAL A 190 8.94 -10.12 -9.64
C VAL A 190 10.45 -9.85 -9.69
N SER A 191 10.86 -8.66 -10.12
CA SER A 191 12.28 -8.31 -10.15
C SER A 191 12.90 -8.29 -8.76
N ASN A 192 14.14 -8.71 -8.66
CA ASN A 192 14.87 -8.80 -7.40
C ASN A 192 14.99 -7.44 -6.68
N GLU A 193 15.07 -6.35 -7.43
CA GLU A 193 15.12 -5.00 -6.88
C GLU A 193 13.84 -4.66 -6.12
N ARG A 194 12.67 -4.99 -6.69
CA ARG A 194 11.37 -4.74 -6.05
C ARG A 194 11.18 -5.63 -4.81
N ILE A 195 11.59 -6.90 -4.89
CA ILE A 195 11.56 -7.81 -3.74
C ILE A 195 12.46 -7.28 -2.62
N ARG A 196 13.71 -6.91 -2.95
CA ARG A 196 14.68 -6.35 -2.00
C ARG A 196 14.12 -5.12 -1.29
N ASP A 197 13.55 -4.17 -2.04
CA ASP A 197 13.05 -2.92 -1.48
C ASP A 197 11.88 -3.18 -0.51
N GLU A 198 10.97 -4.10 -0.85
CA GLU A 198 9.87 -4.50 0.04
C GLU A 198 10.38 -5.25 1.29
N ILE A 199 11.41 -6.09 1.16
CA ILE A 199 12.06 -6.78 2.29
C ILE A 199 12.74 -5.78 3.22
N ILE A 200 13.43 -4.77 2.68
CA ILE A 200 14.03 -3.69 3.50
C ILE A 200 12.95 -2.96 4.29
N ASP A 201 11.83 -2.62 3.64
CA ASP A 201 10.70 -1.99 4.31
C ASP A 201 10.10 -2.87 5.42
N ILE A 202 10.04 -4.18 5.21
CA ILE A 202 9.56 -5.16 6.21
C ILE A 202 10.50 -5.18 7.42
N PHE A 203 11.81 -5.27 7.20
CA PHE A 203 12.79 -5.31 8.29
C PHE A 203 12.95 -3.98 9.03
N ALA A 204 12.57 -2.85 8.40
CA ALA A 204 12.52 -1.55 9.05
C ALA A 204 11.33 -1.38 10.03
N LEU A 205 10.40 -2.35 10.08
CA LEU A 205 9.28 -2.33 11.01
C LEU A 205 9.72 -2.78 12.42
N ASN A 206 9.20 -2.15 13.45
CA ASN A 206 9.39 -2.57 14.84
C ASN A 206 8.89 -4.00 15.14
N ASN A 207 8.05 -4.55 14.26
CA ASN A 207 7.43 -5.87 14.39
C ASN A 207 7.85 -6.81 13.24
N SER A 208 9.11 -6.76 12.85
CA SER A 208 9.68 -7.56 11.75
C SER A 208 9.60 -9.07 11.99
N SER A 209 9.67 -9.52 13.26
CA SER A 209 9.48 -10.94 13.62
C SER A 209 8.10 -11.48 13.21
N LYS A 210 7.04 -10.71 13.43
CA LYS A 210 5.69 -11.08 12.96
C LYS A 210 5.65 -11.23 11.44
N ALA A 211 6.34 -10.33 10.72
CA ALA A 211 6.41 -10.39 9.27
C ALA A 211 7.07 -11.69 8.77
N LEU A 212 8.17 -12.12 9.40
CA LEU A 212 8.86 -13.36 9.04
C LEU A 212 7.99 -14.60 9.28
N ILE A 213 7.26 -14.64 10.41
CA ILE A 213 6.30 -15.72 10.69
C ILE A 213 5.23 -15.77 9.59
N LEU A 214 4.69 -14.61 9.20
CA LEU A 214 3.73 -14.54 8.10
C LEU A 214 4.31 -14.96 6.76
N MET A 215 5.57 -14.57 6.46
CA MET A 215 6.24 -15.01 5.23
C MET A 215 6.41 -16.55 5.20
N GLU A 216 6.70 -17.16 6.34
CA GLU A 216 6.76 -18.62 6.46
C GLU A 216 5.38 -19.25 6.27
N GLU A 217 4.36 -18.78 7.00
CA GLU A 217 2.99 -19.26 6.89
C GLU A 217 2.44 -19.17 5.47
N LEU A 218 2.82 -18.13 4.72
CA LEU A 218 2.43 -17.93 3.32
C LEU A 218 3.34 -18.65 2.31
N ASN A 219 4.33 -19.41 2.79
CA ASN A 219 5.35 -20.08 1.96
C ASN A 219 6.18 -19.10 1.08
N ILE A 220 6.21 -17.81 1.42
CA ILE A 220 6.96 -16.78 0.69
C ILE A 220 8.44 -16.83 1.10
N LEU A 221 8.72 -17.09 2.38
CA LEU A 221 10.08 -17.14 2.90
C LEU A 221 10.93 -18.15 2.13
N ASN A 222 10.36 -19.31 1.84
CA ASN A 222 10.97 -20.38 1.08
C ASN A 222 11.24 -20.04 -0.39
N GLN A 223 10.40 -19.19 -0.98
CA GLN A 223 10.58 -18.74 -2.36
C GLN A 223 11.70 -17.71 -2.49
N ILE A 224 11.91 -16.89 -1.47
CA ILE A 224 12.88 -15.77 -1.51
C ILE A 224 14.24 -16.19 -0.93
N PHE A 225 14.22 -17.00 0.12
CA PHE A 225 15.41 -17.44 0.86
C PHE A 225 15.41 -18.97 1.04
N PRO A 226 15.50 -19.75 -0.05
CA PRO A 226 15.44 -21.21 0.02
C PRO A 226 16.55 -21.80 0.92
N GLU A 227 17.67 -21.10 1.08
CA GLU A 227 18.79 -21.53 1.91
C GLU A 227 18.42 -21.60 3.41
N ILE A 228 17.48 -20.76 3.86
CA ILE A 228 17.02 -20.78 5.26
C ILE A 228 16.35 -22.12 5.57
N GLN A 229 15.63 -22.72 4.62
CA GLN A 229 15.02 -24.03 4.81
C GLN A 229 16.03 -25.15 5.01
N LEU A 230 17.23 -25.03 4.46
CA LEU A 230 18.30 -26.01 4.65
C LEU A 230 18.78 -26.08 6.11
N THR A 231 18.46 -25.07 6.92
CA THR A 231 18.79 -25.03 8.34
C THR A 231 17.74 -25.70 9.24
N ASN A 232 16.62 -26.11 8.67
CA ASN A 232 15.54 -26.81 9.39
C ASN A 232 16.02 -28.22 9.81
N GLY A 233 15.79 -28.56 11.06
CA GLY A 233 16.21 -29.84 11.63
C GLY A 233 17.72 -29.96 11.92
N ILE A 234 18.54 -28.93 11.65
CA ILE A 234 19.94 -28.92 12.03
C ILE A 234 20.07 -28.61 13.51
N ASN A 235 20.54 -29.61 14.29
CA ASN A 235 20.76 -29.45 15.71
C ASN A 235 22.00 -28.59 15.97
N GLN A 236 21.88 -27.55 16.79
CA GLN A 236 23.02 -26.69 17.19
C GLN A 236 23.92 -27.33 18.22
N GLY A 237 23.45 -28.35 18.93
CA GLY A 237 24.16 -28.95 20.07
C GLY A 237 24.19 -28.06 21.32
N GLY A 238 24.77 -28.58 22.41
CA GLY A 238 24.93 -27.86 23.67
C GLY A 238 23.62 -27.56 24.39
N LEU A 239 23.44 -26.33 24.85
CA LEU A 239 22.28 -25.88 25.65
C LEU A 239 21.11 -25.36 24.79
N HIS A 240 21.19 -25.48 23.46
CA HIS A 240 20.13 -25.01 22.57
C HIS A 240 19.02 -26.06 22.43
N ASP A 241 17.80 -25.68 22.75
CA ASP A 241 16.58 -26.49 22.66
C ASP A 241 15.89 -26.43 21.28
N LYS A 242 16.40 -25.54 20.39
CA LYS A 242 15.85 -25.29 19.04
C LYS A 242 16.90 -25.66 17.99
N ASP A 243 16.42 -26.07 16.80
CA ASP A 243 17.28 -26.19 15.64
C ASP A 243 17.75 -24.81 15.13
N VAL A 244 18.67 -24.81 14.16
CA VAL A 244 19.24 -23.57 13.60
C VAL A 244 18.14 -22.67 13.01
N TYR A 245 17.15 -23.26 12.32
CA TYR A 245 16.04 -22.54 11.71
C TYR A 245 15.19 -21.81 12.77
N MET A 246 14.67 -22.55 13.73
CA MET A 246 13.82 -22.00 14.80
C MET A 246 14.58 -21.01 15.68
N HIS A 247 15.89 -21.23 15.90
CA HIS A 247 16.73 -20.31 16.63
C HIS A 247 16.92 -19.00 15.88
N SER A 248 17.16 -19.06 14.55
CA SER A 248 17.31 -17.89 13.70
C SER A 248 16.04 -17.03 13.69
N LEU A 249 14.85 -17.65 13.55
CA LEU A 249 13.57 -16.94 13.64
C LEU A 249 13.35 -16.33 15.04
N ALA A 250 13.69 -17.06 16.10
CA ALA A 250 13.54 -16.57 17.47
C ALA A 250 14.47 -15.39 17.78
N THR A 251 15.69 -15.39 17.25
CA THR A 251 16.66 -14.29 17.45
C THR A 251 16.10 -12.97 16.95
N LEU A 252 15.41 -12.98 15.82
CA LEU A 252 14.76 -11.79 15.25
C LEU A 252 13.55 -11.28 16.08
N TYR A 253 13.04 -12.11 16.97
CA TYR A 253 11.95 -11.72 17.89
C TYR A 253 12.46 -10.86 19.05
N PHE A 254 13.75 -10.96 19.40
CA PHE A 254 14.34 -10.28 20.55
C PHE A 254 15.19 -9.06 20.19
N ILE A 255 15.27 -8.71 18.88
CA ILE A 255 15.95 -7.51 18.39
C ILE A 255 14.92 -6.42 18.10
#